data_f1c6721c1354f68190fbe74385ef0dbc
#
_entry.id   f1c6721c1354f68190fbe74385ef0dbc
#
_cell.length_a   1.000
_cell.length_b   1.000
_cell.length_c   1.000
_cell.angle_alpha   90.00
_cell.angle_beta   90.00
_cell.angle_gamma   90.00
#
_symmetry.space_group_name_H-M   'P 1'
#
loop_
_entity.id
_entity.type
_entity.pdbx_description
1 polymer ?
#
loop_
_entity_poly.entity_id
_entity_poly.type
_entity_poly.pdbx_seq_one_letter_code
_entity_poly.pdbx_strand_id
1 'polypeptide(L)'
;LEQKKVYTTELFKNWFEVVGTLVFLAEQKDVKESSKLKSIRKETDLMKEKYMVGNKAFRGLERLVNMYQDDAMNHFRREVSLADESDYRRVCYFFAGFPIHTIAWLMDEKVENVYQRRLRLRKFIASSAFAHKELYERLLSK
;
A
#
# COMPACT_ATOMS: atom_id res chain seq x y z
N LEU A 1 4.99 -22.46 -12.02
CA LEU A 1 5.13 -21.58 -10.84
C LEU A 1 5.37 -20.13 -11.22
N GLU A 2 6.25 -19.84 -12.15
CA GLU A 2 6.51 -18.48 -12.61
C GLU A 2 5.35 -17.87 -13.38
N GLN A 3 4.65 -18.64 -14.21
CA GLN A 3 3.48 -18.17 -14.93
C GLN A 3 2.34 -17.78 -14.01
N LYS A 4 2.13 -18.56 -12.94
CA LYS A 4 1.12 -18.24 -11.93
C LYS A 4 1.48 -16.97 -11.15
N LYS A 5 2.76 -16.78 -10.86
CA LYS A 5 3.29 -15.59 -10.19
C LYS A 5 3.12 -14.34 -11.07
N VAL A 6 3.44 -14.42 -12.36
CA VAL A 6 3.29 -13.32 -13.31
C VAL A 6 1.82 -12.95 -13.49
N TYR A 7 0.96 -13.94 -13.68
CA TYR A 7 -0.48 -13.74 -13.87
C TYR A 7 -1.11 -13.04 -12.65
N THR A 8 -0.80 -13.49 -11.44
CA THR A 8 -1.33 -12.88 -10.22
C THR A 8 -0.76 -11.49 -10.00
N THR A 9 0.51 -11.24 -10.37
CA THR A 9 1.12 -9.91 -10.31
C THR A 9 0.39 -8.93 -11.23
N GLU A 10 0.03 -9.35 -12.43
CA GLU A 10 -0.73 -8.52 -13.37
C GLU A 10 -2.14 -8.22 -12.88
N LEU A 11 -2.83 -9.23 -12.34
CA LEU A 11 -4.14 -9.04 -11.71
C LEU A 11 -4.07 -8.03 -10.57
N PHE A 12 -3.05 -8.14 -9.74
CA PHE A 12 -2.80 -7.26 -8.62
C PHE A 12 -2.57 -5.82 -9.10
N LYS A 13 -1.72 -5.63 -10.12
CA LYS A 13 -1.47 -4.31 -10.71
C LYS A 13 -2.72 -3.71 -11.33
N ASN A 14 -3.47 -4.50 -12.10
CA ASN A 14 -4.70 -4.04 -12.73
C ASN A 14 -5.73 -3.61 -11.70
N TRP A 15 -5.87 -4.38 -10.66
CA TRP A 15 -6.79 -4.05 -9.57
C TRP A 15 -6.39 -2.76 -8.86
N PHE A 16 -5.08 -2.55 -8.63
CA PHE A 16 -4.57 -1.31 -8.04
C PHE A 16 -4.75 -0.10 -8.95
N GLU A 17 -4.62 -0.26 -10.24
CA GLU A 17 -4.90 0.81 -11.20
C GLU A 17 -6.37 1.23 -11.14
N VAL A 18 -7.27 0.27 -11.07
CA VAL A 18 -8.70 0.53 -10.92
C VAL A 18 -8.99 1.27 -9.62
N VAL A 19 -8.46 0.78 -8.51
CA VAL A 19 -8.62 1.43 -7.19
C VAL A 19 -8.00 2.83 -7.21
N GLY A 20 -6.81 2.99 -7.77
CA GLY A 20 -6.15 4.29 -7.90
C GLY A 20 -6.97 5.30 -8.71
N THR A 21 -7.60 4.84 -9.79
CA THR A 21 -8.49 5.68 -10.60
C THR A 21 -9.73 6.09 -9.82
N LEU A 22 -10.34 5.16 -9.07
CA LEU A 22 -11.50 5.45 -8.22
C LEU A 22 -11.16 6.46 -7.12
N VAL A 23 -9.98 6.31 -6.51
CA VAL A 23 -9.48 7.25 -5.49
C VAL A 23 -9.27 8.64 -6.09
N PHE A 24 -8.64 8.71 -7.26
CA PHE A 24 -8.44 9.98 -7.96
C PHE A 24 -9.76 10.68 -8.22
N LEU A 25 -10.76 9.95 -8.71
CA LEU A 25 -12.10 10.50 -8.96
C LEU A 25 -12.79 10.95 -7.67
N ALA A 26 -12.59 10.21 -6.58
CA ALA A 26 -13.18 10.55 -5.28
C ALA A 26 -12.53 11.78 -4.64
N GLU A 27 -11.27 12.08 -4.96
CA GLU A 27 -10.52 13.20 -4.39
C GLU A 27 -10.71 14.52 -5.15
N GLN A 28 -11.39 14.54 -6.28
CA GLN A 28 -11.67 15.78 -7.00
C GLN A 28 -12.71 16.62 -6.24
N LYS A 29 -12.18 17.47 -5.37
CA LYS A 29 -13.00 18.30 -4.45
C LYS A 29 -13.76 19.43 -5.12
N ASP A 30 -13.42 19.78 -6.36
CA ASP A 30 -13.97 20.94 -7.07
C ASP A 30 -15.23 20.64 -7.86
N VAL A 31 -15.65 19.39 -7.89
CA VAL A 31 -16.90 19.00 -8.55
C VAL A 31 -18.02 19.01 -7.53
N LYS A 32 -19.05 19.82 -7.76
CA LYS A 32 -20.27 19.76 -6.95
C LYS A 32 -20.74 18.31 -6.88
N GLU A 33 -20.79 17.77 -5.66
CA GLU A 33 -21.22 16.39 -5.46
C GLU A 33 -22.63 16.18 -5.94
N SER A 34 -22.78 15.58 -7.10
CA SER A 34 -24.05 15.02 -7.52
C SER A 34 -24.36 13.81 -6.64
N SER A 35 -25.62 13.44 -6.51
CA SER A 35 -26.03 12.23 -5.78
C SER A 35 -25.33 10.98 -6.31
N LYS A 36 -24.99 10.97 -7.59
CA LYS A 36 -24.24 9.89 -8.26
C LYS A 36 -22.80 9.79 -7.73
N LEU A 37 -22.11 10.92 -7.54
CA LEU A 37 -20.77 10.96 -6.96
C LEU A 37 -20.75 10.52 -5.51
N LYS A 38 -21.76 10.90 -4.73
CA LYS A 38 -21.89 10.44 -3.34
C LYS A 38 -22.07 8.91 -3.26
N SER A 39 -22.85 8.33 -4.16
CA SER A 39 -23.05 6.89 -4.23
C SER A 39 -21.74 6.17 -4.59
N ILE A 40 -20.99 6.70 -5.56
CA ILE A 40 -19.69 6.15 -5.96
C ILE A 40 -18.71 6.19 -4.78
N ARG A 41 -18.65 7.30 -4.05
CA ARG A 41 -17.79 7.40 -2.86
C ARG A 41 -18.16 6.39 -1.80
N LYS A 42 -19.45 6.24 -1.53
CA LYS A 42 -19.93 5.29 -0.53
C LYS A 42 -19.57 3.86 -0.90
N GLU A 43 -19.76 3.48 -2.16
CA GLU A 43 -19.38 2.15 -2.65
C GLU A 43 -17.87 1.96 -2.60
N THR A 44 -17.10 2.98 -2.97
CA THR A 44 -15.64 2.94 -2.93
C THR A 44 -15.14 2.74 -1.49
N ASP A 45 -15.72 3.44 -0.53
CA ASP A 45 -15.36 3.28 0.90
C ASP A 45 -15.73 1.89 1.42
N LEU A 46 -16.86 1.34 1.01
CA LEU A 46 -17.25 -0.03 1.37
C LEU A 46 -16.29 -1.06 0.78
N MET A 47 -15.88 -0.88 -0.47
CA MET A 47 -14.89 -1.74 -1.13
C MET A 47 -13.52 -1.64 -0.44
N LYS A 48 -13.12 -0.41 -0.09
CA LYS A 48 -11.90 -0.17 0.67
C LYS A 48 -11.89 -1.00 1.95
N GLU A 49 -12.95 -0.91 2.75
CA GLU A 49 -13.04 -1.64 4.02
C GLU A 49 -13.04 -3.15 3.81
N LYS A 50 -13.83 -3.62 2.84
CA LYS A 50 -14.01 -5.06 2.60
C LYS A 50 -12.77 -5.72 2.03
N TYR A 51 -12.07 -5.06 1.09
CA TYR A 51 -11.01 -5.70 0.30
C TYR A 51 -9.61 -5.22 0.62
N MET A 52 -9.44 -4.13 1.35
CA MET A 52 -8.12 -3.54 1.56
C MET A 52 -7.74 -3.27 3.00
N VAL A 53 -8.64 -2.74 3.81
CA VAL A 53 -8.30 -2.20 5.12
C VAL A 53 -8.73 -3.12 6.26
N GLY A 54 -9.80 -3.89 6.09
CA GLY A 54 -10.23 -4.86 7.10
C GLY A 54 -9.10 -5.83 7.44
N ASN A 55 -9.01 -6.27 8.69
CA ASN A 55 -7.90 -7.10 9.16
C ASN A 55 -7.67 -8.35 8.32
N LYS A 56 -8.74 -9.01 7.91
CA LYS A 56 -8.66 -10.21 7.06
C LYS A 56 -8.13 -9.87 5.67
N ALA A 57 -8.63 -8.79 5.09
CA ALA A 57 -8.21 -8.32 3.77
C ALA A 57 -6.73 -7.90 3.79
N PHE A 58 -6.32 -7.17 4.82
CA PHE A 58 -4.93 -6.76 4.97
C PHE A 58 -3.98 -7.96 5.11
N ARG A 59 -4.35 -8.96 5.89
CA ARG A 59 -3.53 -10.19 6.01
C ARG A 59 -3.37 -10.90 4.67
N GLY A 60 -4.42 -10.89 3.86
CA GLY A 60 -4.35 -11.42 2.49
C GLY A 60 -3.39 -10.64 1.62
N LEU A 61 -3.44 -9.31 1.70
CA LEU A 61 -2.52 -8.43 0.98
C LEU A 61 -1.06 -8.67 1.41
N GLU A 62 -0.81 -8.74 2.71
CA GLU A 62 0.53 -8.99 3.22
C GLU A 62 1.09 -10.33 2.74
N ARG A 63 0.25 -11.36 2.68
CA ARG A 63 0.65 -12.65 2.10
C ARG A 63 1.03 -12.52 0.64
N LEU A 64 0.27 -11.74 -0.14
CA LEU A 64 0.59 -11.48 -1.55
C LEU A 64 1.90 -10.72 -1.70
N VAL A 65 2.12 -9.71 -0.87
CA VAL A 65 3.39 -8.95 -0.88
C VAL A 65 4.56 -9.89 -0.57
N ASN A 66 4.44 -10.75 0.43
CA ASN A 66 5.47 -11.74 0.73
C ASN A 66 5.72 -12.69 -0.44
N MET A 67 4.66 -13.12 -1.10
CA MET A 67 4.76 -14.03 -2.25
C MET A 67 5.50 -13.40 -3.44
N TYR A 68 5.28 -12.11 -3.71
CA TYR A 68 5.83 -11.43 -4.90
C TYR A 68 7.09 -10.63 -4.63
N GLN A 69 7.33 -10.23 -3.41
CA GLN A 69 8.44 -9.34 -3.04
C GLN A 69 9.43 -10.03 -2.10
N ASP A 70 9.78 -11.25 -2.42
CA ASP A 70 10.85 -12.01 -1.75
C ASP A 70 10.69 -12.07 -0.22
N ASP A 71 9.47 -12.31 0.24
CA ASP A 71 9.15 -12.45 1.66
C ASP A 71 9.45 -11.19 2.49
N ALA A 72 9.36 -10.03 1.84
CA ALA A 72 9.83 -8.75 2.38
C ALA A 72 9.17 -8.38 3.71
N MET A 73 7.87 -8.58 3.87
CA MET A 73 7.19 -8.21 5.11
C MET A 73 7.56 -9.11 6.28
N ASN A 74 7.75 -10.40 6.03
CA ASN A 74 8.22 -11.32 7.07
C ASN A 74 9.62 -10.95 7.53
N HIS A 75 10.52 -10.64 6.61
CA HIS A 75 11.87 -10.16 6.93
C HIS A 75 11.82 -8.84 7.70
N PHE A 76 11.01 -7.90 7.21
CA PHE A 76 10.91 -6.57 7.82
C PHE A 76 10.39 -6.65 9.26
N ARG A 77 9.34 -7.44 9.51
CA ARG A 77 8.79 -7.60 10.86
C ARG A 77 9.79 -8.21 11.83
N ARG A 78 10.66 -9.09 11.36
CA ARG A 78 11.71 -9.71 12.19
C ARG A 78 12.87 -8.78 12.46
N GLU A 79 13.27 -7.99 11.47
CA GLU A 79 14.47 -7.15 11.56
C GLU A 79 14.19 -5.77 12.13
N VAL A 80 13.02 -5.22 11.90
CA VAL A 80 12.69 -3.82 12.22
C VAL A 80 11.53 -3.77 13.20
N SER A 81 11.76 -3.19 14.37
CA SER A 81 10.71 -2.98 15.38
C SER A 81 10.09 -1.61 15.20
N LEU A 82 8.81 -1.57 14.84
CA LEU A 82 8.04 -0.34 14.73
C LEU A 82 7.05 -0.23 15.91
N ALA A 83 6.58 1.01 16.15
CA ALA A 83 5.77 1.32 17.33
C ALA A 83 4.39 0.65 17.28
N ASP A 84 3.76 0.63 16.11
CA ASP A 84 2.39 0.13 15.97
C ASP A 84 2.18 -0.66 14.69
N GLU A 85 1.09 -1.45 14.69
CA GLU A 85 0.69 -2.25 13.52
C GLU A 85 0.37 -1.36 12.30
N SER A 86 -0.13 -0.16 12.51
CA SER A 86 -0.40 0.78 11.41
C SER A 86 0.89 1.17 10.66
N ASP A 87 2.02 1.23 11.35
CA ASP A 87 3.31 1.50 10.73
C ASP A 87 3.72 0.36 9.80
N TYR A 88 3.52 -0.90 10.23
CA TYR A 88 3.78 -2.06 9.37
C TYR A 88 2.84 -2.11 8.17
N ARG A 89 1.57 -1.72 8.34
CA ARG A 89 0.62 -1.65 7.22
C ARG A 89 1.10 -0.67 6.16
N ARG A 90 1.56 0.48 6.59
CA ARG A 90 2.08 1.51 5.66
C ARG A 90 3.28 0.97 4.89
N VAL A 91 4.20 0.30 5.57
CA VAL A 91 5.36 -0.33 4.93
C VAL A 91 4.92 -1.38 3.93
N CYS A 92 3.94 -2.19 4.27
CA CYS A 92 3.38 -3.19 3.36
C CYS A 92 2.85 -2.55 2.08
N TYR A 93 2.14 -1.44 2.20
CA TYR A 93 1.65 -0.69 1.04
C TYR A 93 2.80 -0.12 0.19
N PHE A 94 3.86 0.37 0.83
CA PHE A 94 5.07 0.80 0.11
C PHE A 94 5.69 -0.37 -0.66
N PHE A 95 5.84 -1.51 -0.02
CA PHE A 95 6.44 -2.70 -0.64
C PHE A 95 5.57 -3.26 -1.76
N ALA A 96 4.26 -3.11 -1.65
CA ALA A 96 3.33 -3.47 -2.72
C ALA A 96 3.45 -2.58 -3.94
N GLY A 97 4.08 -1.41 -3.80
CA GLY A 97 4.26 -0.46 -4.90
C GLY A 97 3.09 0.47 -5.11
N PHE A 98 2.25 0.66 -4.11
CA PHE A 98 1.15 1.60 -4.22
C PHE A 98 1.63 3.04 -4.35
N PRO A 99 0.98 3.85 -5.18
CA PRO A 99 1.23 5.29 -5.21
C PRO A 99 0.93 5.94 -3.86
N ILE A 100 1.63 7.02 -3.56
CA ILE A 100 1.47 7.75 -2.29
C ILE A 100 0.03 8.19 -2.06
N HIS A 101 -0.66 8.66 -3.10
CA HIS A 101 -2.08 9.06 -3.02
C HIS A 101 -2.98 7.90 -2.58
N THR A 102 -2.73 6.72 -3.12
CA THR A 102 -3.48 5.51 -2.76
C THR A 102 -3.25 5.13 -1.30
N ILE A 103 -1.99 5.18 -0.86
CA ILE A 103 -1.63 4.87 0.53
C ILE A 103 -2.29 5.88 1.49
N ALA A 104 -2.25 7.17 1.15
CA ALA A 104 -2.88 8.22 1.95
C ALA A 104 -4.38 7.93 2.13
N TRP A 105 -5.06 7.55 1.07
CA TRP A 105 -6.46 7.16 1.12
C TRP A 105 -6.70 5.92 1.97
N LEU A 106 -5.87 4.87 1.79
CA LEU A 106 -5.99 3.62 2.55
C LEU A 106 -5.78 3.84 4.05
N MET A 107 -4.88 4.74 4.41
CA MET A 107 -4.50 5.01 5.80
C MET A 107 -5.27 6.18 6.43
N ASP A 108 -6.14 6.83 5.67
CA ASP A 108 -6.82 8.07 6.08
C ASP A 108 -5.82 9.12 6.55
N GLU A 109 -4.72 9.28 5.82
CA GLU A 109 -3.66 10.23 6.11
C GLU A 109 -3.52 11.25 4.98
N LYS A 110 -2.89 12.38 5.27
CA LYS A 110 -2.55 13.37 4.24
C LYS A 110 -1.40 12.84 3.37
N VAL A 111 -1.45 13.12 2.07
CA VAL A 111 -0.41 12.75 1.11
C VAL A 111 0.97 13.19 1.59
N GLU A 112 1.07 14.41 2.09
CA GLU A 112 2.34 14.96 2.59
C GLU A 112 2.90 14.12 3.75
N ASN A 113 2.05 13.67 4.67
CA ASN A 113 2.48 12.83 5.79
C ASN A 113 3.02 11.49 5.31
N VAL A 114 2.36 10.86 4.35
CA VAL A 114 2.80 9.58 3.76
C VAL A 114 4.14 9.76 3.06
N TYR A 115 4.29 10.83 2.29
CA TYR A 115 5.53 11.17 1.61
C TYR A 115 6.69 11.34 2.60
N GLN A 116 6.48 12.09 3.67
CA GLN A 116 7.51 12.33 4.69
C GLN A 116 7.88 11.03 5.43
N ARG A 117 6.91 10.20 5.75
CA ARG A 117 7.15 8.89 6.38
C ARG A 117 7.97 7.98 5.48
N ARG A 118 7.71 8.00 4.18
CA ARG A 118 8.49 7.22 3.22
C ARG A 118 9.94 7.71 3.16
N LEU A 119 10.16 9.01 3.12
CA LEU A 119 11.51 9.59 3.15
C LEU A 119 12.28 9.22 4.42
N ARG A 120 11.63 9.30 5.57
CA ARG A 120 12.23 8.93 6.85
C ARG A 120 12.59 7.46 6.89
N LEU A 121 11.69 6.61 6.40
CA LEU A 121 11.93 5.17 6.33
C LEU A 121 13.13 4.87 5.43
N ARG A 122 13.20 5.49 4.26
CA ARG A 122 14.33 5.31 3.33
C ARG A 122 15.65 5.71 3.99
N LYS A 123 15.69 6.84 4.67
CA LYS A 123 16.89 7.30 5.39
C LYS A 123 17.28 6.34 6.52
N PHE A 124 16.30 5.89 7.28
CA PHE A 124 16.51 4.94 8.36
C PHE A 124 17.10 3.62 7.85
N ILE A 125 16.54 3.08 6.79
CA ILE A 125 17.05 1.84 6.16
C ILE A 125 18.46 2.07 5.59
N ALA A 126 18.70 3.19 4.93
CA ALA A 126 20.01 3.51 4.33
C ALA A 126 21.14 3.55 5.35
N SER A 127 20.84 3.99 6.58
CA SER A 127 21.82 4.04 7.67
C SER A 127 21.87 2.77 8.51
N SER A 128 21.09 1.76 8.18
CA SER A 128 20.98 0.53 8.95
C SER A 128 21.97 -0.53 8.49
N ALA A 129 22.10 -1.60 9.29
CA ALA A 129 22.85 -2.81 8.96
C ALA A 129 21.91 -4.04 8.88
N PHE A 130 20.66 -3.85 8.53
CA PHE A 130 19.70 -4.94 8.41
C PHE A 130 20.13 -5.95 7.34
N ALA A 131 19.90 -7.23 7.60
CA ALA A 131 20.31 -8.30 6.68
C ALA A 131 19.66 -8.16 5.29
N HIS A 132 18.43 -7.66 5.24
CA HIS A 132 17.68 -7.49 3.98
C HIS A 132 17.59 -6.03 3.54
N LYS A 133 18.56 -5.21 3.94
CA LYS A 133 18.61 -3.78 3.60
C LYS A 133 18.45 -3.52 2.10
N GLU A 134 19.15 -4.26 1.26
CA GLU A 134 19.10 -4.07 -0.20
C GLU A 134 17.71 -4.32 -0.76
N LEU A 135 17.01 -5.34 -0.26
CA LEU A 135 15.64 -5.62 -0.63
C LEU A 135 14.72 -4.45 -0.30
N TYR A 136 14.82 -3.92 0.91
CA TYR A 136 13.98 -2.80 1.35
C TYR A 136 14.28 -1.54 0.54
N GLU A 137 15.55 -1.24 0.28
CA GLU A 137 15.93 -0.08 -0.52
C GLU A 137 15.37 -0.18 -1.94
N ARG A 138 15.44 -1.37 -2.54
CA ARG A 138 14.87 -1.60 -3.87
C ARG A 138 13.36 -1.37 -3.89
N LEU A 139 12.64 -1.88 -2.90
CA LEU A 139 11.19 -1.76 -2.83
C LEU A 139 10.72 -0.34 -2.53
N LEU A 140 11.54 0.44 -1.82
CA LEU A 140 11.23 1.82 -1.47
C LEU A 140 11.69 2.84 -2.53
N SER A 141 12.46 2.43 -3.50
CA SER A 141 13.01 3.32 -4.53
C SER A 141 12.05 3.65 -5.67
N LYS A 142 10.94 2.96 -5.75
CA LYS A 142 9.95 3.15 -6.83
C LYS A 142 8.96 4.26 -6.57
#